data_81e63242057123e28ba7a6e6c64845bf
#
_entry.id   81e63242057123e28ba7a6e6c64845bf
#
_cell.length_a   1.000
_cell.length_b   1.000
_cell.length_c   1.000
_cell.angle_alpha   90.00
_cell.angle_beta   90.00
_cell.angle_gamma   90.00
#
_symmetry.space_group_name_H-M   'P 1'
#
loop_
_entity.id
_entity.type
_entity.pdbx_description
1 polymer ?
#
loop_
_entity_poly.entity_id
_entity_poly.type
_entity_poly.pdbx_seq_one_letter_code
_entity_poly.pdbx_strand_id
1 'polypeptide(L)'
;MKKIFLLISAILFIFPVQAQHTLRLMTYNIKNANGMDDICSFQRVANVINNASPDVVAIQEVDSMTRRSGQKYVLGEIAERTQMHACFAPAIEFEGGKYGIGLLTKQVPLRLQTIPLPGREEARTLILAEFEDYIYCCTHMSLTEKDRMKSLEVVKSFVAPYKKPLFLAGDMNAEPESDFIKELQKNFQMLSNPKQFTYPAPDPKETIDYITALKSNANGFALISSQVLDEPMASDHRPILVELRTAEKADKIFRTKPYLQNPIGNGMTVMWETTVPAYCWVEYGTDTTQLKRARTIVDGQVVCNNKLHKIHINDLIPGQKYYYRVCSQEMLLYQAYKKIFGNTARSEFSEFTLPATNADSFTAIVFNDLHQHTKTFRALCKQIQHINYDFVVFNGDCVDEPVDHEQATSFICELTEGVHSDRVPTFFMRGNHEIRNAYSIGLRDHYDYVGNKTYGSFNWGDTRIVMLDCGEDKPDSHWVYYDLNDFTQLRNEQVDFLKKELSAKEFKKAKKRILLHHIPLYGNDGKNLCAELWTKLLEKAPFDICLNAHTHKYAYHPKGELGNHFPVIIGGGYKMEGATVMILEKRKEELRVRVLNAKGETLLDITV
;
A
#
# COMPACT_ATOMS: atom_id res chain seq x y z
N MET A 1 -46.31 -11.27 -26.89
CA MET A 1 -44.85 -11.35 -26.63
C MET A 1 -44.41 -10.01 -26.07
N LYS A 2 -44.34 -9.91 -24.73
CA LYS A 2 -43.86 -8.72 -24.03
C LYS A 2 -42.38 -8.93 -23.72
N LYS A 3 -41.51 -8.12 -24.31
CA LYS A 3 -40.06 -8.07 -23.96
C LYS A 3 -39.91 -7.30 -22.66
N ILE A 4 -39.53 -8.00 -21.61
CA ILE A 4 -39.11 -7.38 -20.34
C ILE A 4 -37.62 -7.01 -20.49
N PHE A 5 -37.33 -5.71 -20.53
CA PHE A 5 -35.97 -5.19 -20.40
C PHE A 5 -35.59 -5.22 -18.91
N LEU A 6 -34.66 -6.09 -18.53
CA LEU A 6 -34.03 -6.06 -17.24
C LEU A 6 -32.92 -4.99 -17.27
N LEU A 7 -33.14 -3.88 -16.61
CA LEU A 7 -32.09 -2.88 -16.35
C LEU A 7 -31.18 -3.44 -15.23
N ILE A 8 -30.01 -3.94 -15.57
CA ILE A 8 -28.97 -4.27 -14.61
C ILE A 8 -28.28 -2.95 -14.26
N SER A 9 -28.59 -2.43 -13.08
CA SER A 9 -27.90 -1.28 -12.49
C SER A 9 -26.52 -1.74 -12.03
N ALA A 10 -25.49 -1.50 -12.84
CA ALA A 10 -24.11 -1.68 -12.43
C ALA A 10 -23.77 -0.59 -11.39
N ILE A 11 -23.75 -0.96 -10.14
CA ILE A 11 -23.18 -0.10 -9.08
C ILE A 11 -21.67 -0.13 -9.29
N LEU A 12 -21.14 0.89 -9.96
CA LEU A 12 -19.72 1.17 -9.96
C LEU A 12 -19.31 1.55 -8.51
N PHE A 13 -18.70 0.62 -7.80
CA PHE A 13 -17.92 0.95 -6.63
C PHE A 13 -16.67 1.71 -7.13
N ILE A 14 -16.75 3.03 -7.17
CA ILE A 14 -15.57 3.88 -7.27
C ILE A 14 -14.88 3.79 -5.90
N PHE A 15 -13.96 2.84 -5.74
CA PHE A 15 -13.03 2.90 -4.64
C PHE A 15 -12.16 4.15 -4.86
N PRO A 16 -12.04 5.04 -3.87
CA PRO A 16 -11.12 6.14 -4.00
C PRO A 16 -9.71 5.55 -4.15
N VAL A 17 -9.12 5.69 -5.34
CA VAL A 17 -7.67 5.60 -5.45
C VAL A 17 -7.16 6.58 -4.41
N GLN A 18 -6.52 6.08 -3.36
CA GLN A 18 -5.98 6.91 -2.29
C GLN A 18 -4.93 7.79 -2.96
N ALA A 19 -5.32 9.02 -3.28
CA ALA A 19 -4.45 10.00 -3.90
C ALA A 19 -3.24 10.16 -2.97
N GLN A 20 -2.05 9.96 -3.50
CA GLN A 20 -0.82 10.30 -2.78
C GLN A 20 -1.01 11.72 -2.24
N HIS A 21 -0.74 11.94 -0.96
CA HIS A 21 -0.93 13.26 -0.34
C HIS A 21 -0.03 14.28 -1.04
N THR A 22 -0.62 15.02 -1.96
CA THR A 22 0.03 16.14 -2.65
C THR A 22 -0.38 17.44 -1.97
N LEU A 23 0.58 18.33 -1.78
CA LEU A 23 0.38 19.68 -1.28
C LEU A 23 0.84 20.67 -2.36
N ARG A 24 -0.09 21.50 -2.84
CA ARG A 24 0.14 22.49 -3.89
C ARG A 24 0.21 23.88 -3.29
N LEU A 25 1.42 24.45 -3.26
CA LEU A 25 1.75 25.75 -2.72
C LEU A 25 1.86 26.77 -3.87
N MET A 26 1.27 27.95 -3.73
CA MET A 26 1.34 29.00 -4.73
C MET A 26 1.73 30.32 -4.07
N THR A 27 2.49 31.16 -4.79
CA THR A 27 2.68 32.59 -4.46
C THR A 27 2.35 33.43 -5.65
N TYR A 28 1.71 34.57 -5.41
CA TYR A 28 1.29 35.48 -6.46
C TYR A 28 1.19 36.93 -5.95
N ASN A 29 2.07 37.80 -6.40
CA ASN A 29 1.89 39.23 -6.29
C ASN A 29 0.84 39.67 -7.35
N ILE A 30 -0.30 40.18 -6.90
CA ILE A 30 -1.48 40.42 -7.74
C ILE A 30 -1.64 41.90 -8.18
N LYS A 31 -0.72 42.78 -7.78
CA LYS A 31 -0.81 44.20 -8.10
C LYS A 31 -2.21 44.78 -7.84
N ASN A 32 -2.75 44.50 -6.64
CA ASN A 32 -4.12 44.89 -6.29
C ASN A 32 -5.21 44.41 -7.29
N ALA A 33 -5.00 43.26 -7.95
CA ALA A 33 -5.81 42.72 -9.04
C ALA A 33 -5.88 43.63 -10.28
N ASN A 34 -4.92 44.57 -10.45
CA ASN A 34 -4.82 45.45 -11.61
C ASN A 34 -3.94 44.81 -12.68
N GLY A 35 -4.53 44.46 -13.81
CA GLY A 35 -3.81 43.80 -14.92
C GLY A 35 -2.87 44.73 -15.69
N MET A 36 -2.13 44.15 -16.60
CA MET A 36 -1.21 44.90 -17.51
C MET A 36 -1.94 45.80 -18.51
N ASP A 37 -3.25 45.69 -18.61
CA ASP A 37 -4.17 46.55 -19.35
C ASP A 37 -4.80 47.64 -18.46
N ASP A 38 -4.30 47.84 -17.24
CA ASP A 38 -4.83 48.77 -16.23
C ASP A 38 -6.30 48.52 -15.83
N ILE A 39 -6.81 47.31 -16.09
CA ILE A 39 -8.17 46.89 -15.68
C ILE A 39 -8.09 46.06 -14.39
N CYS A 40 -8.74 46.56 -13.33
CA CYS A 40 -8.91 45.78 -12.10
C CYS A 40 -9.92 44.64 -12.31
N SER A 41 -9.49 43.41 -12.10
CA SER A 41 -10.34 42.22 -12.30
C SER A 41 -10.07 41.09 -11.29
N PHE A 42 -10.88 41.00 -10.25
CA PHE A 42 -10.82 39.89 -9.28
C PHE A 42 -11.09 38.54 -9.93
N GLN A 43 -11.97 38.51 -10.95
CA GLN A 43 -12.28 37.29 -11.69
C GLN A 43 -11.05 36.75 -12.46
N ARG A 44 -10.23 37.63 -13.04
CA ARG A 44 -9.03 37.27 -13.78
C ARG A 44 -8.03 36.57 -12.83
N VAL A 45 -7.74 37.18 -11.69
CA VAL A 45 -6.86 36.58 -10.66
C VAL A 45 -7.44 35.26 -10.15
N ALA A 46 -8.76 35.20 -9.87
CA ALA A 46 -9.42 33.99 -9.42
C ALA A 46 -9.33 32.85 -10.46
N ASN A 47 -9.46 33.17 -11.76
CA ASN A 47 -9.31 32.16 -12.83
C ASN A 47 -7.90 31.57 -12.86
N VAL A 48 -6.85 32.37 -12.67
CA VAL A 48 -5.46 31.89 -12.57
C VAL A 48 -5.30 30.92 -11.42
N ILE A 49 -5.83 31.27 -10.24
CA ILE A 49 -5.78 30.43 -9.03
C ILE A 49 -6.57 29.13 -9.23
N ASN A 50 -7.79 29.22 -9.75
CA ASN A 50 -8.65 28.05 -10.00
C ASN A 50 -8.02 27.07 -10.99
N ASN A 51 -7.43 27.56 -12.08
CA ASN A 51 -6.74 26.73 -13.08
C ASN A 51 -5.51 26.02 -12.47
N ALA A 52 -4.80 26.70 -11.56
CA ALA A 52 -3.67 26.12 -10.83
C ALA A 52 -4.09 25.17 -9.70
N SER A 53 -5.31 25.29 -9.19
CA SER A 53 -5.86 24.47 -8.09
C SER A 53 -4.92 24.29 -6.89
N PRO A 54 -4.30 25.36 -6.33
CA PRO A 54 -3.44 25.26 -5.16
C PRO A 54 -4.25 24.92 -3.89
N ASP A 55 -3.57 24.38 -2.88
CA ASP A 55 -4.18 24.18 -1.54
C ASP A 55 -4.06 25.45 -0.68
N VAL A 56 -3.01 26.23 -0.93
CA VAL A 56 -2.76 27.51 -0.28
C VAL A 56 -2.02 28.45 -1.21
N VAL A 57 -2.39 29.74 -1.19
CA VAL A 57 -1.78 30.81 -1.98
C VAL A 57 -1.30 31.92 -1.07
N ALA A 58 -0.02 32.31 -1.21
CA ALA A 58 0.52 33.55 -0.64
C ALA A 58 0.26 34.68 -1.63
N ILE A 59 -0.48 35.69 -1.20
CA ILE A 59 -0.88 36.83 -2.05
C ILE A 59 -0.20 38.10 -1.54
N GLN A 60 0.47 38.82 -2.44
CA GLN A 60 1.07 40.11 -2.14
C GLN A 60 0.31 41.21 -2.85
N GLU A 61 0.49 42.45 -2.38
CA GLU A 61 -0.14 43.69 -2.89
C GLU A 61 -1.67 43.62 -2.83
N VAL A 62 -2.20 43.45 -1.64
CA VAL A 62 -3.65 43.32 -1.40
C VAL A 62 -4.21 44.56 -0.74
N ASP A 63 -5.21 45.17 -1.37
CA ASP A 63 -6.00 46.25 -0.80
C ASP A 63 -7.19 45.71 0.00
N SER A 64 -7.53 46.41 1.09
CA SER A 64 -8.74 46.21 1.83
C SER A 64 -9.40 47.55 2.08
N MET A 65 -10.57 47.77 1.48
CA MET A 65 -11.40 48.96 1.65
C MET A 65 -10.72 50.29 1.24
N THR A 66 -9.71 50.24 0.34
CA THR A 66 -9.06 51.45 -0.16
C THR A 66 -9.89 52.15 -1.21
N ARG A 67 -9.62 53.43 -1.45
CA ARG A 67 -10.32 54.20 -2.49
C ARG A 67 -10.05 53.63 -3.90
N ARG A 68 -8.79 53.26 -4.19
CA ARG A 68 -8.41 52.66 -5.51
C ARG A 68 -9.00 51.30 -5.77
N SER A 69 -9.32 50.54 -4.73
CA SER A 69 -10.02 49.25 -4.87
C SER A 69 -11.54 49.41 -4.95
N GLY A 70 -12.06 50.63 -5.01
CA GLY A 70 -13.50 50.92 -4.97
C GLY A 70 -14.15 50.53 -3.62
N GLN A 71 -13.41 50.65 -2.51
CA GLN A 71 -13.80 50.24 -1.17
C GLN A 71 -14.16 48.74 -1.09
N LYS A 72 -13.47 47.89 -1.86
CA LYS A 72 -13.63 46.46 -1.84
C LYS A 72 -12.57 45.81 -0.96
N TYR A 73 -12.97 44.71 -0.31
CA TYR A 73 -12.04 43.79 0.32
C TYR A 73 -11.52 42.81 -0.74
N VAL A 74 -10.42 43.17 -1.42
CA VAL A 74 -9.89 42.47 -2.60
C VAL A 74 -9.67 40.98 -2.35
N LEU A 75 -9.06 40.61 -1.21
CA LEU A 75 -8.82 39.21 -0.88
C LEU A 75 -10.14 38.42 -0.71
N GLY A 76 -11.16 39.04 -0.11
CA GLY A 76 -12.49 38.43 0.06
C GLY A 76 -13.20 38.23 -1.28
N GLU A 77 -13.11 39.20 -2.20
CA GLU A 77 -13.67 39.09 -3.55
C GLU A 77 -13.04 37.93 -4.35
N ILE A 78 -11.73 37.70 -4.18
CA ILE A 78 -11.02 36.57 -4.82
C ILE A 78 -11.37 35.26 -4.10
N ALA A 79 -11.44 35.27 -2.75
CA ALA A 79 -11.77 34.10 -1.95
C ALA A 79 -13.15 33.52 -2.30
N GLU A 80 -14.16 34.37 -2.49
CA GLU A 80 -15.51 33.96 -2.90
C GLU A 80 -15.48 33.23 -4.26
N ARG A 81 -14.73 33.76 -5.23
CA ARG A 81 -14.62 33.19 -6.58
C ARG A 81 -13.78 31.93 -6.66
N THR A 82 -12.89 31.72 -5.70
CA THR A 82 -12.01 30.54 -5.61
C THR A 82 -12.54 29.50 -4.62
N GLN A 83 -13.59 29.83 -3.86
CA GLN A 83 -14.11 29.00 -2.76
C GLN A 83 -13.04 28.68 -1.70
N MET A 84 -12.15 29.63 -1.46
CA MET A 84 -11.08 29.54 -0.48
C MET A 84 -11.34 30.48 0.71
N HIS A 85 -10.69 30.22 1.85
CA HIS A 85 -10.75 31.10 3.03
C HIS A 85 -9.72 32.23 2.90
N ALA A 86 -10.13 33.46 3.17
CA ALA A 86 -9.25 34.63 3.14
C ALA A 86 -8.66 34.94 4.51
N CYS A 87 -7.34 35.09 4.58
CA CYS A 87 -6.60 35.52 5.78
C CYS A 87 -5.75 36.74 5.42
N PHE A 88 -6.18 37.92 5.83
CA PHE A 88 -5.52 39.20 5.49
C PHE A 88 -4.60 39.68 6.62
N ALA A 89 -3.44 40.19 6.25
CA ALA A 89 -2.48 40.85 7.14
C ALA A 89 -2.15 42.25 6.65
N PRO A 90 -2.67 43.31 7.30
CA PRO A 90 -2.36 44.68 6.92
C PRO A 90 -0.90 45.01 7.26
N ALA A 91 -0.26 45.79 6.39
CA ALA A 91 1.06 46.38 6.60
C ALA A 91 0.96 47.87 6.90
N ILE A 92 0.13 48.59 6.15
CA ILE A 92 -0.05 50.05 6.28
C ILE A 92 -1.53 50.46 6.15
N GLU A 93 -1.85 51.61 6.69
CA GLU A 93 -3.06 52.36 6.31
C GLU A 93 -2.84 53.04 4.96
N PHE A 94 -3.77 52.89 4.04
CA PHE A 94 -3.62 53.39 2.68
C PHE A 94 -4.97 53.80 2.09
N GLU A 95 -5.05 55.03 1.56
CA GLU A 95 -6.25 55.59 0.90
C GLU A 95 -7.60 55.37 1.62
N GLY A 96 -7.60 55.48 2.93
CA GLY A 96 -8.82 55.32 3.76
C GLY A 96 -9.16 53.87 4.07
N GLY A 97 -8.39 52.93 3.62
CA GLY A 97 -8.43 51.51 3.95
C GLY A 97 -7.07 50.99 4.39
N LYS A 98 -6.78 49.73 4.07
CA LYS A 98 -5.51 49.06 4.41
C LYS A 98 -4.89 48.38 3.19
N TYR A 99 -3.57 48.30 3.18
CA TYR A 99 -2.79 47.59 2.19
C TYR A 99 -1.84 46.62 2.87
N GLY A 100 -1.64 45.45 2.28
CA GLY A 100 -0.78 44.43 2.86
C GLY A 100 -0.69 43.15 2.03
N ILE A 101 -0.70 42.03 2.73
CA ILE A 101 -0.57 40.70 2.14
C ILE A 101 -1.70 39.79 2.66
N GLY A 102 -1.85 38.61 2.05
CA GLY A 102 -2.83 37.64 2.51
C GLY A 102 -2.51 36.21 2.15
N LEU A 103 -3.33 35.32 2.67
CA LEU A 103 -3.38 33.92 2.29
C LEU A 103 -4.79 33.57 1.81
N LEU A 104 -4.87 32.79 0.73
CA LEU A 104 -6.06 32.05 0.35
C LEU A 104 -5.82 30.58 0.65
N THR A 105 -6.75 29.90 1.34
CA THR A 105 -6.53 28.54 1.81
C THR A 105 -7.78 27.68 1.59
N LYS A 106 -7.61 26.43 1.11
CA LYS A 106 -8.74 25.48 1.04
C LYS A 106 -9.22 25.03 2.42
N GLN A 107 -8.30 24.88 3.35
CA GLN A 107 -8.59 24.48 4.73
C GLN A 107 -8.54 25.71 5.64
N VAL A 108 -9.39 25.72 6.67
CA VAL A 108 -9.31 26.74 7.72
C VAL A 108 -8.03 26.51 8.53
N PRO A 109 -7.14 27.50 8.67
CA PRO A 109 -5.96 27.35 9.51
C PRO A 109 -6.30 27.12 10.98
N LEU A 110 -5.56 26.27 11.66
CA LEU A 110 -5.67 26.04 13.12
C LEU A 110 -5.25 27.29 13.91
N ARG A 111 -4.29 28.04 13.36
CA ARG A 111 -3.74 29.23 13.99
C ARG A 111 -3.27 30.22 12.93
N LEU A 112 -3.53 31.50 13.16
CA LEU A 112 -3.00 32.62 12.39
C LEU A 112 -2.16 33.53 13.28
N GLN A 113 -1.03 33.97 12.77
CA GLN A 113 -0.17 34.97 13.42
C GLN A 113 0.37 35.94 12.41
N THR A 114 0.53 37.19 12.82
CA THR A 114 1.16 38.24 12.01
C THR A 114 2.26 38.91 12.82
N ILE A 115 3.34 39.29 12.14
CA ILE A 115 4.43 40.08 12.73
C ILE A 115 4.82 41.22 11.81
N PRO A 116 5.09 42.41 12.34
CA PRO A 116 5.62 43.52 11.54
C PRO A 116 7.07 43.22 11.12
N LEU A 117 7.41 43.65 9.91
CA LEU A 117 8.75 43.56 9.35
C LEU A 117 9.28 44.97 9.01
N PRO A 118 10.59 45.20 9.12
CA PRO A 118 11.23 46.45 8.69
C PRO A 118 10.98 46.80 7.23
N GLY A 119 10.71 48.07 6.95
CA GLY A 119 10.58 48.64 5.61
C GLY A 119 10.53 50.16 5.77
N ARG A 120 11.59 50.86 5.31
CA ARG A 120 11.68 52.33 5.47
C ARG A 120 10.84 53.07 4.45
N GLU A 121 10.67 52.51 3.26
CA GLU A 121 9.81 53.02 2.22
C GLU A 121 8.33 52.73 2.49
N GLU A 122 8.06 51.59 3.05
CA GLU A 122 6.75 51.09 3.39
C GLU A 122 6.87 49.98 4.45
N ALA A 123 6.10 50.03 5.51
CA ALA A 123 6.11 48.97 6.52
C ALA A 123 5.69 47.64 5.89
N ARG A 124 6.36 46.58 6.31
CA ARG A 124 6.12 45.22 5.81
C ARG A 124 5.54 44.34 6.92
N THR A 125 5.00 43.22 6.53
CA THR A 125 4.42 42.24 7.45
C THR A 125 4.68 40.82 6.96
N LEU A 126 4.61 39.87 7.89
CA LEU A 126 4.55 38.45 7.60
C LEU A 126 3.27 37.88 8.22
N ILE A 127 2.56 37.04 7.50
CA ILE A 127 1.48 36.22 8.00
C ILE A 127 1.88 34.75 8.00
N LEU A 128 1.59 34.06 9.11
CA LEU A 128 1.79 32.62 9.29
C LEU A 128 0.45 31.95 9.52
N ALA A 129 0.15 30.94 8.70
CA ALA A 129 -0.97 30.04 8.88
C ALA A 129 -0.46 28.64 9.24
N GLU A 130 -0.90 28.13 10.40
CA GLU A 130 -0.59 26.76 10.83
C GLU A 130 -1.75 25.83 10.50
N PHE A 131 -1.44 24.73 9.80
CA PHE A 131 -2.35 23.64 9.51
C PHE A 131 -1.97 22.38 10.31
N GLU A 132 -2.72 21.30 10.14
CA GLU A 132 -2.45 20.06 10.88
C GLU A 132 -1.03 19.52 10.60
N ASP A 133 -0.62 19.48 9.33
CA ASP A 133 0.61 18.80 8.92
C ASP A 133 1.71 19.76 8.43
N TYR A 134 1.43 21.06 8.24
CA TYR A 134 2.41 22.04 7.76
C TYR A 134 2.08 23.47 8.21
N ILE A 135 3.01 24.39 7.93
CA ILE A 135 2.90 25.83 8.15
C ILE A 135 3.22 26.54 6.85
N TYR A 136 2.40 27.53 6.50
CA TYR A 136 2.64 28.37 5.34
C TYR A 136 2.71 29.84 5.73
N CYS A 137 3.81 30.51 5.31
CA CYS A 137 4.06 31.93 5.58
C CYS A 137 4.03 32.72 4.29
N CYS A 138 3.39 33.89 4.31
CA CYS A 138 3.43 34.86 3.24
C CYS A 138 4.13 36.13 3.71
N THR A 139 4.95 36.71 2.84
CA THR A 139 5.59 38.01 3.03
C THR A 139 5.70 38.79 1.73
N HIS A 140 5.91 40.10 1.83
CA HIS A 140 6.35 41.00 0.78
C HIS A 140 7.50 41.82 1.36
N MET A 141 8.74 41.58 0.91
CA MET A 141 9.94 42.18 1.49
C MET A 141 10.12 43.63 1.01
N SER A 142 10.91 44.39 1.77
CA SER A 142 11.29 45.76 1.43
C SER A 142 12.10 45.86 0.13
N LEU A 143 11.99 46.94 -0.62
CA LEU A 143 12.88 47.27 -1.75
C LEU A 143 14.31 47.53 -1.30
N THR A 144 14.51 47.87 -0.01
CA THR A 144 15.82 48.17 0.56
C THR A 144 16.49 46.93 1.14
N GLU A 145 17.64 46.53 0.61
CA GLU A 145 18.35 45.31 1.04
C GLU A 145 18.66 45.26 2.54
N LYS A 146 19.10 46.40 3.11
CA LYS A 146 19.38 46.48 4.56
C LYS A 146 18.15 46.13 5.42
N ASP A 147 16.95 46.49 4.97
CA ASP A 147 15.72 46.21 5.68
C ASP A 147 15.28 44.75 5.42
N ARG A 148 15.51 44.20 4.22
CA ARG A 148 15.36 42.76 3.92
C ARG A 148 16.21 41.90 4.84
N MET A 149 17.50 42.27 5.04
CA MET A 149 18.40 41.55 5.95
C MET A 149 17.91 41.54 7.39
N LYS A 150 17.41 42.69 7.90
CA LYS A 150 16.81 42.77 9.24
C LYS A 150 15.53 41.93 9.33
N SER A 151 14.67 42.00 8.29
CA SER A 151 13.46 41.20 8.21
C SER A 151 13.75 39.70 8.27
N LEU A 152 14.83 39.24 7.60
CA LEU A 152 15.24 37.84 7.65
C LEU A 152 15.58 37.39 9.09
N GLU A 153 16.28 38.21 9.87
CA GLU A 153 16.59 37.88 11.28
C GLU A 153 15.33 37.81 12.14
N VAL A 154 14.36 38.69 11.92
CA VAL A 154 13.05 38.64 12.57
C VAL A 154 12.31 37.35 12.20
N VAL A 155 12.25 37.02 10.91
CA VAL A 155 11.61 35.80 10.41
C VAL A 155 12.26 34.55 11.00
N LYS A 156 13.59 34.45 10.97
CA LYS A 156 14.36 33.32 11.53
C LYS A 156 14.00 33.10 13.03
N SER A 157 13.99 34.17 13.79
CA SER A 157 13.65 34.11 15.24
C SER A 157 12.20 33.69 15.46
N PHE A 158 11.29 34.19 14.64
CA PHE A 158 9.86 33.91 14.74
C PHE A 158 9.53 32.44 14.38
N VAL A 159 10.19 31.85 13.37
CA VAL A 159 9.90 30.49 12.91
C VAL A 159 10.66 29.41 13.68
N ALA A 160 11.69 29.76 14.45
CA ALA A 160 12.56 28.81 15.15
C ALA A 160 11.83 27.82 16.12
N PRO A 161 10.73 28.19 16.81
CA PRO A 161 10.03 27.27 17.72
C PRO A 161 9.25 26.17 17.02
N TYR A 162 8.91 26.36 15.74
CA TYR A 162 8.04 25.43 15.02
C TYR A 162 8.79 24.15 14.60
N LYS A 163 8.08 23.03 14.58
CA LYS A 163 8.66 21.71 14.26
C LYS A 163 8.04 21.06 13.01
N LYS A 164 6.84 21.50 12.62
CA LYS A 164 6.18 21.06 11.38
C LYS A 164 6.94 21.56 10.15
N PRO A 165 6.83 20.90 8.99
CA PRO A 165 7.27 21.47 7.71
C PRO A 165 6.78 22.91 7.58
N LEU A 166 7.69 23.85 7.35
CA LEU A 166 7.38 25.28 7.26
C LEU A 166 7.88 25.83 5.95
N PHE A 167 6.98 26.50 5.25
CA PHE A 167 7.23 27.12 3.95
C PHE A 167 7.07 28.62 4.07
N LEU A 168 8.01 29.35 3.46
CA LEU A 168 7.98 30.79 3.34
C LEU A 168 7.90 31.17 1.86
N ALA A 169 6.89 31.95 1.51
CA ALA A 169 6.63 32.35 0.14
C ALA A 169 6.33 33.83 0.03
N GLY A 170 6.57 34.40 -1.15
CA GLY A 170 6.23 35.77 -1.45
C GLY A 170 7.19 36.44 -2.40
N ASP A 171 6.94 37.73 -2.62
CA ASP A 171 7.82 38.64 -3.32
C ASP A 171 8.94 39.09 -2.39
N MET A 172 10.15 38.63 -2.69
CA MET A 172 11.35 38.93 -1.89
C MET A 172 12.04 40.21 -2.33
N ASN A 173 11.62 40.84 -3.45
CA ASN A 173 12.23 42.02 -4.03
C ASN A 173 13.77 41.91 -4.17
N ALA A 174 14.24 40.72 -4.52
CA ALA A 174 15.65 40.39 -4.57
C ALA A 174 15.92 39.28 -5.59
N GLU A 175 16.90 39.48 -6.44
CA GLU A 175 17.35 38.51 -7.42
C GLU A 175 18.19 37.38 -6.81
N PRO A 176 18.33 36.21 -7.46
CA PRO A 176 19.02 35.02 -6.92
C PRO A 176 20.46 35.28 -6.47
N GLU A 177 21.18 36.20 -7.15
CA GLU A 177 22.59 36.51 -6.85
C GLU A 177 22.79 37.55 -5.75
N SER A 178 21.70 38.13 -5.21
CA SER A 178 21.76 39.11 -4.11
C SER A 178 22.29 38.51 -2.83
N ASP A 179 22.90 39.31 -1.96
CA ASP A 179 23.39 38.86 -0.67
C ASP A 179 22.24 38.42 0.24
N PHE A 180 21.07 39.03 0.12
CA PHE A 180 19.86 38.63 0.84
C PHE A 180 19.44 37.20 0.48
N ILE A 181 19.33 36.84 -0.79
CA ILE A 181 18.94 35.48 -1.20
C ILE A 181 20.01 34.46 -0.79
N LYS A 182 21.30 34.77 -0.90
CA LYS A 182 22.38 33.92 -0.38
C LYS A 182 22.27 33.68 1.12
N GLU A 183 21.93 34.72 1.91
CA GLU A 183 21.73 34.58 3.36
C GLU A 183 20.45 33.78 3.68
N LEU A 184 19.34 34.04 2.98
CA LEU A 184 18.10 33.26 3.09
C LEU A 184 18.36 31.77 2.87
N GLN A 185 19.14 31.44 1.84
CA GLN A 185 19.48 30.06 1.49
C GLN A 185 20.29 29.31 2.55
N LYS A 186 20.92 29.99 3.51
CA LYS A 186 21.58 29.29 4.62
C LYS A 186 20.58 28.54 5.50
N ASN A 187 19.39 29.10 5.73
CA ASN A 187 18.35 28.54 6.59
C ASN A 187 17.17 27.94 5.82
N PHE A 188 16.91 28.38 4.60
CA PHE A 188 15.81 27.95 3.79
C PHE A 188 16.29 27.24 2.52
N GLN A 189 15.61 26.16 2.16
CA GLN A 189 15.80 25.46 0.89
C GLN A 189 14.89 26.09 -0.16
N MET A 190 15.42 26.42 -1.33
CA MET A 190 14.61 26.84 -2.48
C MET A 190 13.77 25.68 -2.99
N LEU A 191 12.46 25.88 -3.11
CA LEU A 191 11.52 24.96 -3.76
C LEU A 191 11.16 25.46 -5.16
N SER A 192 11.00 26.77 -5.34
CA SER A 192 10.88 27.38 -6.67
C SER A 192 12.21 27.38 -7.42
N ASN A 193 12.14 27.32 -8.74
CA ASN A 193 13.33 27.33 -9.58
C ASN A 193 13.84 28.77 -9.78
N PRO A 194 14.98 29.17 -9.22
CA PRO A 194 15.49 30.55 -9.32
C PRO A 194 15.96 30.97 -10.73
N LYS A 195 15.95 30.06 -11.70
CA LYS A 195 16.28 30.34 -13.11
C LYS A 195 15.03 30.60 -13.96
N GLN A 196 13.86 30.57 -13.38
CA GLN A 196 12.60 30.89 -14.05
C GLN A 196 12.16 32.29 -13.60
N PHE A 197 12.12 33.22 -14.56
CA PHE A 197 11.81 34.62 -14.30
C PHE A 197 10.32 34.81 -13.96
N THR A 198 10.03 35.70 -12.99
CA THR A 198 8.68 36.01 -12.53
C THR A 198 8.22 37.42 -12.83
N TYR A 199 9.15 38.33 -13.13
CA TYR A 199 8.89 39.75 -13.33
C TYR A 199 9.70 40.32 -14.53
N PRO A 200 9.19 41.32 -15.29
CA PRO A 200 7.76 41.68 -15.40
C PRO A 200 6.97 40.62 -16.19
N ALA A 201 5.71 40.43 -15.89
CA ALA A 201 4.91 39.31 -16.40
C ALA A 201 4.83 39.22 -17.95
N PRO A 202 4.70 40.32 -18.73
CA PRO A 202 4.64 40.21 -20.19
C PRO A 202 5.92 39.69 -20.83
N ASP A 203 7.10 40.09 -20.30
CA ASP A 203 8.43 39.72 -20.81
C ASP A 203 9.39 39.53 -19.62
N PRO A 204 9.32 38.38 -18.92
CA PRO A 204 10.02 38.19 -17.65
C PRO A 204 11.54 38.20 -17.82
N LYS A 205 12.22 38.93 -16.94
CA LYS A 205 13.69 39.11 -16.95
C LYS A 205 14.32 38.91 -15.58
N GLU A 206 13.53 38.97 -14.52
CA GLU A 206 13.98 38.90 -13.13
C GLU A 206 13.23 37.79 -12.39
N THR A 207 13.89 37.18 -11.40
CA THR A 207 13.29 36.28 -10.43
C THR A 207 13.32 36.96 -9.07
N ILE A 208 12.17 37.41 -8.60
CA ILE A 208 12.04 38.10 -7.30
C ILE A 208 11.00 37.48 -6.40
N ASP A 209 10.20 36.55 -6.92
CA ASP A 209 9.22 35.76 -6.17
C ASP A 209 9.78 34.37 -5.88
N TYR A 210 9.52 33.84 -4.68
CA TYR A 210 10.05 32.55 -4.26
C TYR A 210 9.09 31.77 -3.37
N ILE A 211 9.21 30.44 -3.41
CA ILE A 211 8.68 29.52 -2.42
C ILE A 211 9.86 28.73 -1.85
N THR A 212 10.00 28.76 -0.53
CA THR A 212 11.12 28.13 0.19
C THR A 212 10.61 27.27 1.33
N ALA A 213 11.44 26.33 1.82
CA ALA A 213 11.17 25.52 3.00
C ALA A 213 12.25 25.71 4.06
N LEU A 214 11.87 25.83 5.33
CA LEU A 214 12.81 25.92 6.46
C LEU A 214 13.60 24.60 6.58
N LYS A 215 14.93 24.66 6.44
CA LYS A 215 15.80 23.46 6.38
C LYS A 215 15.75 22.60 7.63
N SER A 216 15.64 23.20 8.81
CA SER A 216 15.53 22.45 10.07
C SER A 216 14.29 21.56 10.14
N ASN A 217 13.26 21.87 9.34
CA ASN A 217 11.97 21.22 9.33
C ASN A 217 11.65 20.61 7.93
N ALA A 218 12.67 20.46 7.07
CA ALA A 218 12.51 19.99 5.69
C ALA A 218 12.30 18.46 5.56
N ASN A 219 11.96 17.79 6.66
CA ASN A 219 11.62 16.37 6.67
C ASN A 219 10.11 16.17 6.43
N GLY A 220 9.74 15.05 5.83
CA GLY A 220 8.33 14.69 5.64
C GLY A 220 7.69 15.23 4.37
N PHE A 221 8.47 15.74 3.41
CA PHE A 221 7.98 16.07 2.08
C PHE A 221 9.07 15.90 1.01
N ALA A 222 8.63 15.74 -0.24
CA ALA A 222 9.50 15.74 -1.42
C ALA A 222 8.96 16.70 -2.47
N LEU A 223 9.84 17.50 -3.09
CA LEU A 223 9.50 18.35 -4.22
C LEU A 223 9.24 17.48 -5.46
N ILE A 224 8.04 17.58 -6.02
CA ILE A 224 7.61 16.89 -7.23
C ILE A 224 7.82 17.78 -8.43
N SER A 225 7.27 19.00 -8.40
CA SER A 225 7.41 19.97 -9.48
C SER A 225 7.44 21.41 -8.96
N SER A 226 8.04 22.28 -9.76
CA SER A 226 8.03 23.73 -9.56
C SER A 226 7.92 24.38 -10.91
N GLN A 227 7.01 25.34 -11.06
CA GLN A 227 6.80 26.06 -12.31
C GLN A 227 6.37 27.49 -12.05
N VAL A 228 6.83 28.41 -12.90
CA VAL A 228 6.26 29.73 -13.07
C VAL A 228 5.15 29.61 -14.12
N LEU A 229 3.94 30.02 -13.76
CA LEU A 229 2.79 29.93 -14.67
C LEU A 229 2.87 31.01 -15.72
N ASP A 230 2.55 30.68 -16.95
CA ASP A 230 2.54 31.64 -18.07
C ASP A 230 1.27 32.49 -18.02
N GLU A 231 1.30 33.53 -17.19
CA GLU A 231 0.21 34.51 -17.03
C GLU A 231 0.75 35.93 -17.25
N PRO A 232 0.66 36.47 -18.47
CA PRO A 232 1.24 37.76 -18.80
C PRO A 232 0.34 38.97 -18.49
N MET A 233 -0.93 38.77 -18.11
CA MET A 233 -1.93 39.85 -18.14
C MET A 233 -2.57 40.18 -16.77
N ALA A 234 -2.73 39.21 -15.88
CA ALA A 234 -3.52 39.41 -14.67
C ALA A 234 -2.80 40.22 -13.58
N SER A 235 -1.47 40.33 -13.66
CA SER A 235 -0.59 41.11 -12.79
C SER A 235 0.68 41.45 -13.56
N ASP A 236 1.56 42.28 -12.98
CA ASP A 236 2.93 42.49 -13.48
C ASP A 236 3.92 41.41 -12.99
N HIS A 237 3.49 40.50 -12.09
CA HIS A 237 4.22 39.32 -11.71
C HIS A 237 3.56 38.03 -12.26
N ARG A 238 4.37 37.01 -12.54
CA ARG A 238 3.90 35.67 -12.86
C ARG A 238 3.82 34.82 -11.57
N PRO A 239 2.74 34.05 -11.36
CA PRO A 239 2.62 33.23 -10.18
C PRO A 239 3.53 32.01 -10.24
N ILE A 240 3.96 31.56 -9.06
CA ILE A 240 4.73 30.32 -8.89
C ILE A 240 3.84 29.26 -8.28
N LEU A 241 3.87 28.04 -8.83
CA LEU A 241 3.24 26.86 -8.29
C LEU A 241 4.30 25.79 -7.96
N VAL A 242 4.26 25.29 -6.74
CA VAL A 242 5.10 24.18 -6.27
C VAL A 242 4.19 23.04 -5.84
N GLU A 243 4.50 21.84 -6.30
CA GLU A 243 3.82 20.62 -5.89
C GLU A 243 4.75 19.73 -5.07
N LEU A 244 4.29 19.35 -3.89
CA LEU A 244 5.01 18.52 -2.93
C LEU A 244 4.26 17.21 -2.72
N ARG A 245 4.99 16.12 -2.48
CA ARG A 245 4.46 14.92 -1.85
C ARG A 245 4.75 15.00 -0.37
N THR A 246 3.73 14.88 0.48
CA THR A 246 3.87 14.88 1.94
C THR A 246 3.86 13.45 2.48
N ALA A 247 4.52 13.25 3.62
CA ALA A 247 4.62 11.94 4.25
C ALA A 247 3.28 11.47 4.82
N GLU A 248 2.98 10.18 4.62
CA GLU A 248 1.84 9.52 5.25
C GLU A 248 2.04 9.43 6.76
N LYS A 249 0.97 9.49 7.55
CA LYS A 249 1.02 9.28 9.00
C LYS A 249 1.47 7.86 9.30
N ALA A 250 2.35 7.70 10.31
CA ALA A 250 2.95 6.40 10.62
C ALA A 250 1.90 5.30 10.90
N ASP A 251 0.77 5.64 11.54
CA ASP A 251 -0.34 4.73 11.83
C ASP A 251 -1.19 4.37 10.60
N LYS A 252 -0.97 5.02 9.45
CA LYS A 252 -1.65 4.77 8.17
C LYS A 252 -0.78 4.08 7.12
N ILE A 253 0.50 3.84 7.42
CA ILE A 253 1.43 3.23 6.47
C ILE A 253 1.10 1.74 6.23
N PHE A 254 0.72 0.98 7.28
CA PHE A 254 0.32 -0.40 7.09
C PHE A 254 -1.09 -0.49 6.50
N ARG A 255 -1.21 -1.22 5.40
CA ARG A 255 -2.50 -1.59 4.80
C ARG A 255 -3.02 -2.90 5.40
N THR A 256 -2.13 -3.87 5.60
CA THR A 256 -2.45 -5.19 6.13
C THR A 256 -1.66 -5.49 7.40
N LYS A 257 -2.16 -6.41 8.22
CA LYS A 257 -1.33 -7.07 9.22
C LYS A 257 -0.29 -7.96 8.54
N PRO A 258 0.83 -8.28 9.19
CA PRO A 258 1.74 -9.29 8.67
C PRO A 258 1.11 -10.68 8.70
N TYR A 259 1.45 -11.50 7.72
CA TYR A 259 1.07 -12.90 7.67
C TYR A 259 2.27 -13.78 7.32
N LEU A 260 2.31 -14.97 7.92
CA LEU A 260 3.40 -15.92 7.82
C LEU A 260 3.11 -16.97 6.76
N GLN A 261 4.13 -17.31 5.97
CA GLN A 261 4.06 -18.37 4.98
C GLN A 261 5.31 -19.24 4.98
N ASN A 262 5.17 -20.48 4.53
CA ASN A 262 6.26 -21.42 4.26
C ASN A 262 7.30 -21.54 5.39
N PRO A 263 6.96 -22.11 6.55
CA PRO A 263 7.90 -22.38 7.64
C PRO A 263 8.76 -23.62 7.34
N ILE A 264 9.55 -23.56 6.25
CA ILE A 264 10.32 -24.70 5.75
C ILE A 264 11.80 -24.32 5.58
N GLY A 265 12.66 -25.32 5.56
CA GLY A 265 14.10 -25.12 5.30
C GLY A 265 14.80 -24.21 6.32
N ASN A 266 14.42 -24.25 7.58
CA ASN A 266 14.91 -23.37 8.64
C ASN A 266 14.62 -21.88 8.37
N GLY A 267 13.54 -21.59 7.68
CA GLY A 267 13.13 -20.24 7.35
C GLY A 267 11.65 -19.98 7.60
N MET A 268 11.28 -18.72 7.50
CA MET A 268 9.90 -18.22 7.59
C MET A 268 9.75 -17.03 6.67
N THR A 269 8.72 -17.01 5.85
CA THR A 269 8.38 -15.83 5.04
C THR A 269 7.36 -14.99 5.78
N VAL A 270 7.65 -13.71 5.91
CA VAL A 270 6.76 -12.68 6.47
C VAL A 270 6.31 -11.78 5.34
N MET A 271 5.01 -11.64 5.19
CA MET A 271 4.40 -10.82 4.14
C MET A 271 3.45 -9.78 4.73
N TRP A 272 3.38 -8.62 4.11
CA TRP A 272 2.42 -7.55 4.42
C TRP A 272 2.36 -6.54 3.30
N GLU A 273 1.39 -5.64 3.37
CA GLU A 273 1.24 -4.55 2.42
C GLU A 273 1.21 -3.18 3.11
N THR A 274 1.73 -2.17 2.40
CA THR A 274 1.69 -0.76 2.82
C THR A 274 0.80 0.06 1.89
N THR A 275 0.24 1.16 2.40
CA THR A 275 -0.55 2.13 1.62
C THR A 275 0.32 2.95 0.67
N VAL A 276 1.62 3.10 1.01
CA VAL A 276 2.61 3.91 0.29
C VAL A 276 3.83 3.05 -0.08
N PRO A 277 4.58 3.41 -1.12
CA PRO A 277 5.87 2.77 -1.41
C PRO A 277 6.82 2.90 -0.23
N ALA A 278 7.46 1.80 0.17
CA ALA A 278 8.27 1.78 1.38
C ALA A 278 9.59 0.99 1.23
N TYR A 279 10.55 1.30 2.09
CA TYR A 279 11.69 0.47 2.44
C TYR A 279 11.33 -0.34 3.67
N CYS A 280 11.41 -1.66 3.57
CA CYS A 280 10.87 -2.56 4.59
C CYS A 280 11.91 -3.54 5.12
N TRP A 281 11.70 -3.97 6.38
CA TRP A 281 12.50 -5.01 7.04
C TRP A 281 11.67 -5.70 8.13
N VAL A 282 12.12 -6.89 8.51
CA VAL A 282 11.61 -7.60 9.68
C VAL A 282 12.64 -7.54 10.79
N GLU A 283 12.25 -7.13 11.97
CA GLU A 283 13.03 -7.28 13.20
C GLU A 283 12.60 -8.55 13.91
N TYR A 284 13.53 -9.45 14.25
CA TYR A 284 13.22 -10.75 14.85
C TYR A 284 14.29 -11.21 15.83
N GLY A 285 13.92 -12.03 16.81
CA GLY A 285 14.82 -12.57 17.81
C GLY A 285 14.12 -13.58 18.72
N THR A 286 14.89 -14.24 19.59
CA THR A 286 14.35 -15.12 20.63
C THR A 286 13.81 -14.36 21.84
N ASP A 287 14.11 -13.08 21.90
CA ASP A 287 13.52 -12.09 22.82
C ASP A 287 13.32 -10.76 22.07
N THR A 288 12.61 -9.81 22.68
CA THR A 288 12.26 -8.52 22.08
C THR A 288 13.33 -7.44 22.27
N THR A 289 14.43 -7.74 22.93
CA THR A 289 15.49 -6.77 23.26
C THR A 289 16.71 -6.91 22.36
N GLN A 290 17.00 -8.13 21.87
CA GLN A 290 18.13 -8.43 20.99
C GLN A 290 17.62 -8.89 19.62
N LEU A 291 17.38 -7.92 18.75
CA LEU A 291 16.75 -8.17 17.46
C LEU A 291 17.77 -8.18 16.32
N LYS A 292 17.65 -9.17 15.45
CA LYS A 292 18.26 -9.22 14.12
C LYS A 292 17.34 -8.53 13.11
N ARG A 293 17.90 -8.18 11.94
CA ARG A 293 17.13 -7.58 10.85
C ARG A 293 17.22 -8.45 9.59
N ALA A 294 16.07 -8.81 9.04
CA ALA A 294 15.95 -9.46 7.73
C ALA A 294 15.44 -8.46 6.68
N ARG A 295 15.94 -8.58 5.45
CA ARG A 295 15.55 -7.79 4.27
C ARG A 295 15.63 -8.69 3.04
N THR A 296 14.82 -8.41 2.03
CA THR A 296 14.97 -9.05 0.73
C THR A 296 16.06 -8.35 -0.07
N ILE A 297 17.05 -9.10 -0.51
CA ILE A 297 18.16 -8.63 -1.34
C ILE A 297 18.17 -9.44 -2.63
N VAL A 298 18.17 -8.75 -3.77
CA VAL A 298 18.27 -9.36 -5.11
C VAL A 298 19.48 -8.75 -5.81
N ASP A 299 20.40 -9.58 -6.23
CA ASP A 299 21.63 -9.17 -6.93
C ASP A 299 22.40 -8.03 -6.23
N GLY A 300 22.44 -8.05 -4.88
CA GLY A 300 23.09 -7.06 -4.05
C GLY A 300 22.26 -5.80 -3.76
N GLN A 301 21.07 -5.67 -4.33
CA GLN A 301 20.17 -4.54 -4.09
C GLN A 301 19.08 -4.91 -3.10
N VAL A 302 18.79 -4.01 -2.16
CA VAL A 302 17.67 -4.16 -1.25
C VAL A 302 16.37 -3.85 -1.99
N VAL A 303 15.43 -4.78 -1.95
CA VAL A 303 14.07 -4.56 -2.50
C VAL A 303 13.37 -3.50 -1.67
N CYS A 304 12.96 -2.42 -2.33
CA CYS A 304 12.27 -1.29 -1.71
C CYS A 304 11.47 -0.51 -2.76
N ASN A 305 10.76 0.55 -2.34
CA ASN A 305 9.92 1.38 -3.20
C ASN A 305 8.74 0.62 -3.83
N ASN A 306 8.27 -0.40 -3.13
CA ASN A 306 7.09 -1.19 -3.46
C ASN A 306 6.09 -1.14 -2.29
N LYS A 307 4.87 -1.63 -2.50
CA LYS A 307 3.81 -1.66 -1.49
C LYS A 307 3.59 -3.05 -0.91
N LEU A 308 3.79 -4.09 -1.69
CA LEU A 308 3.69 -5.48 -1.25
C LEU A 308 5.08 -6.00 -0.87
N HIS A 309 5.22 -6.51 0.34
CA HIS A 309 6.50 -6.90 0.94
C HIS A 309 6.52 -8.39 1.23
N LYS A 310 7.58 -9.05 0.78
CA LYS A 310 7.87 -10.47 1.00
C LYS A 310 9.31 -10.59 1.50
N ILE A 311 9.48 -10.91 2.78
CA ILE A 311 10.79 -11.04 3.41
C ILE A 311 10.94 -12.42 4.01
N HIS A 312 11.93 -13.15 3.53
CA HIS A 312 12.28 -14.47 4.05
C HIS A 312 13.34 -14.36 5.14
N ILE A 313 13.04 -14.91 6.31
CA ILE A 313 13.99 -15.03 7.43
C ILE A 313 14.67 -16.40 7.30
N ASN A 314 15.99 -16.41 7.22
CA ASN A 314 16.79 -17.63 7.11
C ASN A 314 17.47 -17.99 8.43
N ASP A 315 18.07 -19.18 8.48
CA ASP A 315 18.94 -19.65 9.55
C ASP A 315 18.26 -19.68 10.93
N LEU A 316 16.96 -19.94 10.94
CA LEU A 316 16.20 -20.14 12.14
C LEU A 316 16.45 -21.54 12.71
N ILE A 317 16.38 -21.66 14.03
CA ILE A 317 16.59 -22.95 14.74
C ILE A 317 15.23 -23.65 14.83
N PRO A 318 15.10 -24.88 14.28
CA PRO A 318 13.89 -25.67 14.40
C PRO A 318 13.50 -25.92 15.87
N GLY A 319 12.21 -25.80 16.17
CA GLY A 319 11.67 -25.94 17.53
C GLY A 319 11.85 -24.69 18.42
N GLN A 320 12.57 -23.67 17.95
CA GLN A 320 12.76 -22.42 18.69
C GLN A 320 11.60 -21.46 18.43
N LYS A 321 11.14 -20.83 19.49
CA LYS A 321 10.19 -19.70 19.44
C LYS A 321 10.90 -18.41 19.10
N TYR A 322 10.32 -17.62 18.20
CA TYR A 322 10.80 -16.30 17.79
C TYR A 322 9.71 -15.26 17.97
N TYR A 323 10.14 -14.05 18.35
CA TYR A 323 9.35 -12.83 18.29
C TYR A 323 9.76 -12.05 17.05
N TYR A 324 8.81 -11.40 16.39
CA TYR A 324 9.08 -10.56 15.23
C TYR A 324 8.13 -9.37 15.17
N ARG A 325 8.57 -8.34 14.45
CA ARG A 325 7.70 -7.26 13.99
C ARG A 325 8.14 -6.79 12.61
N VAL A 326 7.19 -6.25 11.86
CA VAL A 326 7.46 -5.63 10.56
C VAL A 326 7.67 -4.14 10.72
N CYS A 327 8.58 -3.59 9.92
CA CYS A 327 8.93 -2.20 9.89
C CYS A 327 8.88 -1.70 8.46
N SER A 328 8.23 -0.54 8.24
CA SER A 328 8.08 0.08 6.92
C SER A 328 8.39 1.56 7.01
N GLN A 329 9.40 2.01 6.28
CA GLN A 329 9.74 3.42 6.13
C GLN A 329 9.30 3.90 4.76
N GLU A 330 8.40 4.86 4.72
CA GLU A 330 7.89 5.43 3.48
C GLU A 330 9.01 5.98 2.60
N MET A 331 8.89 5.82 1.28
CA MET A 331 9.77 6.41 0.29
C MET A 331 9.02 7.48 -0.50
N LEU A 332 9.26 8.75 -0.15
CA LEU A 332 8.65 9.90 -0.83
C LEU A 332 9.25 10.15 -2.20
N LEU A 333 10.55 9.90 -2.35
CA LEU A 333 11.29 10.07 -3.60
C LEU A 333 12.36 9.01 -3.73
N TYR A 334 12.44 8.38 -4.91
CA TYR A 334 13.52 7.46 -5.27
C TYR A 334 14.07 7.82 -6.66
N GLN A 335 15.18 8.53 -6.69
CA GLN A 335 15.92 8.91 -7.90
C GLN A 335 17.36 8.39 -7.83
N ALA A 336 18.09 8.43 -8.94
CA ALA A 336 19.45 7.89 -9.04
C ALA A 336 20.37 8.34 -7.89
N TYR A 337 20.42 9.64 -7.61
CA TYR A 337 21.31 10.23 -6.62
C TYR A 337 20.59 10.87 -5.42
N LYS A 338 19.26 10.77 -5.34
CA LYS A 338 18.47 11.37 -4.27
C LYS A 338 17.36 10.43 -3.82
N LYS A 339 17.33 10.14 -2.53
CA LYS A 339 16.23 9.43 -1.86
C LYS A 339 15.72 10.31 -0.72
N ILE A 340 14.40 10.40 -0.59
CA ILE A 340 13.77 11.10 0.53
C ILE A 340 12.82 10.09 1.18
N PHE A 341 12.97 9.92 2.48
CA PHE A 341 12.14 9.05 3.28
C PHE A 341 11.09 9.85 4.05
N GLY A 342 9.91 9.27 4.19
CA GLY A 342 8.86 9.74 5.06
C GLY A 342 8.90 9.08 6.43
N ASN A 343 7.72 8.90 7.02
CA ASN A 343 7.57 8.31 8.34
C ASN A 343 7.89 6.81 8.35
N THR A 344 8.19 6.30 9.55
CA THR A 344 8.44 4.87 9.78
C THR A 344 7.35 4.30 10.67
N ALA A 345 6.65 3.28 10.17
CA ALA A 345 5.73 2.47 10.94
C ALA A 345 6.41 1.20 11.47
N ARG A 346 5.99 0.75 12.65
CA ARG A 346 6.39 -0.52 13.26
C ARG A 346 5.12 -1.22 13.75
N SER A 347 4.99 -2.52 13.44
CA SER A 347 3.90 -3.31 14.02
C SER A 347 4.16 -3.61 15.48
N GLU A 348 3.13 -4.05 16.20
CA GLU A 348 3.31 -4.76 17.46
C GLU A 348 4.11 -6.05 17.22
N PHE A 349 4.67 -6.61 18.30
CA PHE A 349 5.35 -7.89 18.23
C PHE A 349 4.34 -9.03 18.10
N SER A 350 4.61 -9.92 17.15
CA SER A 350 3.99 -11.24 17.04
C SER A 350 5.04 -12.33 17.29
N GLU A 351 4.60 -13.58 17.39
CA GLU A 351 5.49 -14.72 17.64
C GLU A 351 5.18 -15.89 16.73
N PHE A 352 6.18 -16.70 16.47
CA PHE A 352 6.02 -17.99 15.79
C PHE A 352 7.04 -19.01 16.30
N THR A 353 6.76 -20.29 16.04
CA THR A 353 7.70 -21.38 16.31
C THR A 353 7.84 -22.23 15.05
N LEU A 354 9.07 -22.52 14.64
CA LEU A 354 9.31 -23.49 13.59
C LEU A 354 9.10 -24.92 14.11
N PRO A 355 8.61 -25.86 13.29
CA PRO A 355 8.54 -27.25 13.69
C PRO A 355 9.95 -27.79 14.01
N ALA A 356 10.07 -28.54 15.08
CA ALA A 356 11.30 -29.28 15.33
C ALA A 356 11.51 -30.33 14.23
N THR A 357 12.76 -30.60 13.85
CA THR A 357 13.08 -31.55 12.77
C THR A 357 12.59 -32.97 13.03
N ASN A 358 12.43 -33.33 14.28
CA ASN A 358 11.93 -34.61 14.74
C ASN A 358 10.53 -34.54 15.36
N ALA A 359 9.78 -33.46 15.10
CA ALA A 359 8.41 -33.34 15.58
C ALA A 359 7.58 -34.53 15.07
N ASP A 360 6.93 -35.24 15.99
CA ASP A 360 6.10 -36.39 15.70
C ASP A 360 4.60 -36.07 15.86
N SER A 361 4.29 -34.81 16.07
CA SER A 361 2.93 -34.31 16.27
C SER A 361 2.72 -32.94 15.66
N PHE A 362 1.53 -32.72 15.12
CA PHE A 362 1.02 -31.43 14.69
C PHE A 362 -0.51 -31.43 14.60
N THR A 363 -1.08 -30.26 14.54
CA THR A 363 -2.47 -30.04 14.12
C THR A 363 -2.48 -29.07 12.96
N ALA A 364 -3.11 -29.44 11.84
CA ALA A 364 -3.26 -28.56 10.68
C ALA A 364 -4.74 -28.38 10.34
N ILE A 365 -5.06 -27.23 9.79
CA ILE A 365 -6.39 -26.89 9.28
C ILE A 365 -6.33 -26.78 7.77
N VAL A 366 -7.31 -27.36 7.06
CA VAL A 366 -7.42 -27.24 5.60
C VAL A 366 -8.77 -26.65 5.26
N PHE A 367 -8.73 -25.50 4.56
CA PHE A 367 -9.87 -24.86 3.92
C PHE A 367 -9.79 -25.05 2.41
N ASN A 368 -10.92 -25.01 1.74
CA ASN A 368 -11.02 -25.11 0.29
C ASN A 368 -12.31 -24.48 -0.22
N ASP A 369 -12.36 -24.13 -1.52
CA ASP A 369 -13.55 -23.64 -2.22
C ASP A 369 -14.30 -22.53 -1.45
N LEU A 370 -13.58 -21.58 -0.91
CA LEU A 370 -14.19 -20.48 -0.13
C LEU A 370 -14.84 -19.43 -1.06
N HIS A 371 -14.33 -19.24 -2.29
CA HIS A 371 -14.85 -18.34 -3.30
C HIS A 371 -15.22 -16.96 -2.75
N GLN A 372 -14.36 -16.39 -1.86
CA GLN A 372 -14.56 -15.08 -1.24
C GLN A 372 -15.85 -14.95 -0.40
N HIS A 373 -16.48 -16.07 -0.02
CA HIS A 373 -17.66 -16.05 0.83
C HIS A 373 -17.30 -15.86 2.30
N THR A 374 -17.00 -14.63 2.69
CA THR A 374 -16.60 -14.21 4.04
C THR A 374 -17.49 -14.77 5.15
N LYS A 375 -18.81 -14.78 4.97
CA LYS A 375 -19.74 -15.31 6.00
C LYS A 375 -19.53 -16.80 6.26
N THR A 376 -19.33 -17.57 5.19
CA THR A 376 -19.07 -19.02 5.28
C THR A 376 -17.70 -19.27 5.92
N PHE A 377 -16.68 -18.55 5.46
CA PHE A 377 -15.34 -18.65 6.03
C PHE A 377 -15.33 -18.36 7.55
N ARG A 378 -15.96 -17.26 7.98
CA ARG A 378 -16.08 -16.93 9.41
C ARG A 378 -16.84 -17.98 10.21
N ALA A 379 -17.88 -18.60 9.62
CA ALA A 379 -18.60 -19.70 10.27
C ALA A 379 -17.70 -20.92 10.45
N LEU A 380 -16.87 -21.27 9.46
CA LEU A 380 -15.89 -22.35 9.56
C LEU A 380 -14.78 -22.03 10.59
N CYS A 381 -14.25 -20.80 10.60
CA CYS A 381 -13.27 -20.35 11.58
C CYS A 381 -13.80 -20.48 13.02
N LYS A 382 -15.09 -20.21 13.24
CA LYS A 382 -15.74 -20.38 14.53
C LYS A 382 -15.68 -21.83 15.03
N GLN A 383 -15.72 -22.82 14.13
CA GLN A 383 -15.68 -24.24 14.52
C GLN A 383 -14.29 -24.68 14.99
N ILE A 384 -13.24 -23.97 14.61
CA ILE A 384 -11.86 -24.28 14.97
C ILE A 384 -11.26 -23.34 16.01
N GLN A 385 -11.98 -22.31 16.46
CA GLN A 385 -11.46 -21.27 17.37
C GLN A 385 -10.90 -21.81 18.70
N HIS A 386 -11.32 -23.01 19.12
CA HIS A 386 -10.88 -23.68 20.35
C HIS A 386 -9.75 -24.69 20.12
N ILE A 387 -9.27 -24.83 18.87
CA ILE A 387 -8.23 -25.76 18.48
C ILE A 387 -6.91 -24.99 18.34
N ASN A 388 -5.87 -25.45 19.02
CA ASN A 388 -4.52 -24.98 18.75
C ASN A 388 -3.99 -25.72 17.52
N TYR A 389 -3.65 -25.01 16.48
CA TYR A 389 -3.11 -25.56 15.24
C TYR A 389 -1.78 -24.91 14.87
N ASP A 390 -0.95 -25.69 14.18
CA ASP A 390 0.44 -25.34 13.87
C ASP A 390 0.56 -24.65 12.50
N PHE A 391 -0.31 -24.99 11.54
CA PHE A 391 -0.36 -24.35 10.24
C PHE A 391 -1.73 -24.51 9.57
N VAL A 392 -1.96 -23.71 8.54
CA VAL A 392 -3.19 -23.75 7.74
C VAL A 392 -2.84 -23.93 6.26
N VAL A 393 -3.66 -24.73 5.57
CA VAL A 393 -3.59 -24.88 4.11
C VAL A 393 -4.89 -24.36 3.50
N PHE A 394 -4.78 -23.44 2.57
CA PHE A 394 -5.84 -23.02 1.67
C PHE A 394 -5.71 -23.84 0.37
N ASN A 395 -6.54 -24.86 0.21
CA ASN A 395 -6.43 -25.86 -0.87
C ASN A 395 -7.20 -25.47 -2.14
N GLY A 396 -6.96 -24.26 -2.64
CA GLY A 396 -7.49 -23.74 -3.88
C GLY A 396 -8.94 -23.20 -3.81
N ASP A 397 -9.28 -22.40 -4.81
CA ASP A 397 -10.55 -21.70 -4.97
C ASP A 397 -10.94 -20.88 -3.72
N CYS A 398 -9.94 -20.32 -3.07
CA CYS A 398 -10.13 -19.45 -1.91
C CYS A 398 -10.22 -17.99 -2.33
N VAL A 399 -9.46 -17.58 -3.38
CA VAL A 399 -9.56 -16.29 -4.05
C VAL A 399 -10.22 -16.50 -5.42
N ASP A 400 -11.43 -15.97 -5.60
CA ASP A 400 -12.25 -16.23 -6.77
C ASP A 400 -12.01 -15.16 -7.86
N GLU A 401 -11.58 -15.61 -9.04
CA GLU A 401 -11.45 -14.79 -10.26
C GLU A 401 -10.82 -13.40 -10.02
N PRO A 402 -9.55 -13.32 -9.60
CA PRO A 402 -8.92 -12.07 -9.15
C PRO A 402 -8.88 -11.03 -10.28
N VAL A 403 -9.52 -9.87 -10.07
CA VAL A 403 -9.65 -8.79 -11.05
C VAL A 403 -8.43 -7.86 -11.02
N ASP A 404 -8.01 -7.50 -9.82
CA ASP A 404 -6.92 -6.55 -9.57
C ASP A 404 -6.24 -6.81 -8.22
N HIS A 405 -5.18 -6.05 -7.97
CA HIS A 405 -4.41 -6.10 -6.74
C HIS A 405 -5.26 -5.78 -5.49
N GLU A 406 -6.14 -4.80 -5.59
CA GLU A 406 -6.95 -4.32 -4.46
C GLU A 406 -7.92 -5.39 -3.97
N GLN A 407 -8.61 -6.04 -4.92
CA GLN A 407 -9.51 -7.15 -4.62
C GLN A 407 -8.73 -8.33 -4.02
N ALA A 408 -7.64 -8.76 -4.66
CA ALA A 408 -6.81 -9.87 -4.18
C ALA A 408 -6.32 -9.63 -2.75
N THR A 409 -5.77 -8.44 -2.47
CA THR A 409 -5.34 -8.07 -1.12
C THR A 409 -6.46 -8.16 -0.11
N SER A 410 -7.64 -7.64 -0.42
CA SER A 410 -8.79 -7.64 0.51
C SER A 410 -9.19 -9.05 0.93
N PHE A 411 -9.20 -10.01 -0.03
CA PHE A 411 -9.54 -11.40 0.28
C PHE A 411 -8.43 -12.13 1.04
N ILE A 412 -7.18 -11.94 0.64
CA ILE A 412 -6.04 -12.55 1.33
C ILE A 412 -5.97 -12.06 2.78
N CYS A 413 -6.25 -10.78 3.03
CA CYS A 413 -6.36 -10.23 4.38
C CYS A 413 -7.45 -10.93 5.19
N GLU A 414 -8.66 -11.08 4.64
CA GLU A 414 -9.76 -11.77 5.32
C GLU A 414 -9.36 -13.21 5.70
N LEU A 415 -8.72 -13.93 4.78
CA LEU A 415 -8.27 -15.31 5.00
C LEU A 415 -7.18 -15.37 6.09
N THR A 416 -6.15 -14.54 5.96
CA THR A 416 -4.99 -14.56 6.86
C THR A 416 -5.34 -14.07 8.26
N GLU A 417 -6.20 -13.06 8.39
CA GLU A 417 -6.68 -12.58 9.70
C GLU A 417 -7.61 -13.60 10.37
N GLY A 418 -8.48 -14.27 9.61
CA GLY A 418 -9.41 -15.26 10.13
C GLY A 418 -8.74 -16.47 10.76
N VAL A 419 -7.51 -16.80 10.35
CA VAL A 419 -6.71 -17.91 10.87
C VAL A 419 -5.52 -17.47 11.72
N HIS A 420 -5.45 -16.21 12.13
CA HIS A 420 -4.34 -15.65 12.92
C HIS A 420 -2.97 -15.87 12.29
N SER A 421 -2.87 -15.60 10.97
CA SER A 421 -1.65 -15.86 10.22
C SER A 421 -0.46 -14.95 10.61
N ASP A 422 -0.66 -13.98 11.46
CA ASP A 422 0.41 -13.24 12.14
C ASP A 422 1.23 -14.12 13.11
N ARG A 423 0.71 -15.30 13.49
CA ARG A 423 1.34 -16.27 14.42
C ARG A 423 1.38 -17.69 13.85
N VAL A 424 0.41 -18.05 13.03
CA VAL A 424 0.26 -19.37 12.45
C VAL A 424 0.56 -19.31 10.95
N PRO A 425 1.60 -19.99 10.44
CA PRO A 425 1.95 -19.95 9.04
C PRO A 425 0.88 -20.59 8.15
N THR A 426 0.76 -20.05 6.95
CA THR A 426 -0.19 -20.52 5.94
C THR A 426 0.52 -21.05 4.70
N PHE A 427 -0.13 -22.00 4.03
CA PHE A 427 0.21 -22.45 2.69
C PHE A 427 -0.98 -22.18 1.77
N PHE A 428 -0.76 -21.46 0.69
CA PHE A 428 -1.75 -21.24 -0.34
C PHE A 428 -1.50 -22.17 -1.52
N MET A 429 -2.50 -22.94 -1.90
CA MET A 429 -2.50 -23.75 -3.12
C MET A 429 -3.42 -23.09 -4.13
N ARG A 430 -3.07 -23.23 -5.40
CA ARG A 430 -3.87 -22.71 -6.49
C ARG A 430 -4.97 -23.70 -6.87
N GLY A 431 -6.21 -23.24 -6.94
CA GLY A 431 -7.30 -23.92 -7.61
C GLY A 431 -7.52 -23.38 -9.03
N ASN A 432 -8.61 -23.78 -9.67
CA ASN A 432 -8.89 -23.34 -11.03
C ASN A 432 -9.51 -21.93 -11.10
N HIS A 433 -10.02 -21.38 -10.00
CA HIS A 433 -10.54 -20.00 -9.96
C HIS A 433 -9.43 -18.96 -9.76
N GLU A 434 -8.35 -19.28 -9.08
CA GLU A 434 -7.20 -18.39 -8.93
C GLU A 434 -6.47 -18.08 -10.25
N ILE A 435 -6.69 -18.88 -11.31
CA ILE A 435 -6.04 -18.69 -12.62
C ILE A 435 -6.90 -17.96 -13.63
N ARG A 436 -8.09 -17.59 -13.26
CA ARG A 436 -9.03 -16.82 -14.10
C ARG A 436 -8.86 -15.33 -13.86
N ASN A 437 -9.29 -14.52 -14.85
CA ASN A 437 -9.30 -13.08 -14.81
C ASN A 437 -7.92 -12.38 -14.84
N ALA A 438 -7.92 -11.05 -14.89
CA ALA A 438 -6.78 -10.23 -15.28
C ALA A 438 -5.61 -10.26 -14.28
N TYR A 439 -5.88 -10.49 -13.00
CA TYR A 439 -4.86 -10.47 -11.96
C TYR A 439 -4.37 -11.87 -11.52
N SER A 440 -4.74 -12.92 -12.21
CA SER A 440 -4.40 -14.31 -11.87
C SER A 440 -2.90 -14.56 -11.69
N ILE A 441 -2.06 -14.01 -12.57
CA ILE A 441 -0.61 -14.10 -12.45
C ILE A 441 -0.09 -13.25 -11.29
N GLY A 442 -0.70 -12.09 -11.02
CA GLY A 442 -0.35 -11.19 -9.93
C GLY A 442 -0.52 -11.81 -8.53
N LEU A 443 -1.37 -12.83 -8.38
CA LEU A 443 -1.49 -13.56 -7.11
C LEU A 443 -0.17 -14.18 -6.63
N ARG A 444 0.77 -14.47 -7.53
CA ARG A 444 2.10 -14.97 -7.16
C ARG A 444 2.88 -14.00 -6.27
N ASP A 445 2.58 -12.72 -6.33
CA ASP A 445 3.23 -11.72 -5.50
C ASP A 445 2.73 -11.79 -4.05
N HIS A 446 1.47 -12.21 -3.84
CA HIS A 446 0.82 -12.37 -2.54
C HIS A 446 1.09 -13.72 -1.87
N TYR A 447 1.59 -14.70 -2.62
CA TYR A 447 1.88 -16.04 -2.12
C TYR A 447 3.37 -16.32 -2.14
N ASP A 448 3.81 -17.12 -1.18
CA ASP A 448 5.15 -17.68 -1.16
C ASP A 448 5.07 -19.19 -1.42
N TYR A 449 5.12 -19.57 -2.68
CA TYR A 449 5.00 -20.96 -3.08
C TYR A 449 6.24 -21.77 -2.73
N VAL A 450 6.05 -23.00 -2.30
CA VAL A 450 7.13 -23.95 -2.00
C VAL A 450 8.05 -24.13 -3.20
N GLY A 451 9.33 -23.80 -3.04
CA GLY A 451 10.29 -23.86 -4.15
C GLY A 451 10.00 -22.90 -5.31
N ASN A 452 9.23 -21.84 -5.07
CA ASN A 452 8.78 -20.85 -6.05
C ASN A 452 7.95 -21.45 -7.21
N LYS A 453 7.30 -22.60 -6.98
CA LYS A 453 6.37 -23.26 -7.90
C LYS A 453 5.02 -23.47 -7.23
N THR A 454 3.95 -23.52 -8.03
CA THR A 454 2.59 -23.78 -7.54
C THR A 454 2.37 -25.21 -7.05
N TYR A 455 3.39 -26.06 -7.20
CA TYR A 455 3.48 -27.43 -6.70
C TYR A 455 4.82 -27.65 -6.00
N GLY A 456 4.85 -28.57 -5.04
CA GLY A 456 6.07 -28.85 -4.29
C GLY A 456 5.84 -29.81 -3.15
N SER A 457 6.83 -29.95 -2.29
CA SER A 457 6.72 -30.80 -1.11
C SER A 457 7.58 -30.28 0.03
N PHE A 458 7.15 -30.54 1.26
CA PHE A 458 7.88 -30.16 2.46
C PHE A 458 7.68 -31.18 3.57
N ASN A 459 8.55 -31.12 4.58
CA ASN A 459 8.40 -31.90 5.80
C ASN A 459 7.83 -31.02 6.91
N TRP A 460 6.86 -31.57 7.65
CA TRP A 460 6.52 -31.09 8.98
C TRP A 460 6.91 -32.17 9.98
N GLY A 461 8.05 -31.98 10.62
CA GLY A 461 8.68 -33.03 11.41
C GLY A 461 8.92 -34.32 10.60
N ASP A 462 8.34 -35.43 11.05
CA ASP A 462 8.45 -36.73 10.42
C ASP A 462 7.39 -37.02 9.33
N THR A 463 6.56 -36.02 9.00
CA THR A 463 5.50 -36.13 7.99
C THR A 463 5.90 -35.43 6.70
N ARG A 464 5.71 -36.12 5.57
CA ARG A 464 5.90 -35.55 4.22
C ARG A 464 4.58 -35.07 3.64
N ILE A 465 4.51 -33.82 3.22
CA ILE A 465 3.36 -33.22 2.56
C ILE A 465 3.74 -32.91 1.12
N VAL A 466 2.95 -33.41 0.18
CA VAL A 466 3.13 -33.21 -1.27
C VAL A 466 1.93 -32.46 -1.80
N MET A 467 2.19 -31.34 -2.47
CA MET A 467 1.17 -30.48 -3.06
C MET A 467 1.32 -30.50 -4.57
N LEU A 468 0.23 -30.75 -5.29
CA LEU A 468 0.18 -30.75 -6.75
C LEU A 468 -0.82 -29.71 -7.27
N ASP A 469 -0.53 -29.18 -8.45
CA ASP A 469 -1.36 -28.18 -9.13
C ASP A 469 -1.91 -28.74 -10.44
N CYS A 470 -3.21 -29.03 -10.47
CA CYS A 470 -3.87 -29.55 -11.67
C CYS A 470 -4.05 -28.51 -12.79
N GLY A 471 -3.81 -27.22 -12.50
CA GLY A 471 -4.18 -26.14 -13.39
C GLY A 471 -5.69 -25.95 -13.47
N GLU A 472 -6.23 -25.98 -14.65
CA GLU A 472 -7.68 -25.81 -14.91
C GLU A 472 -8.37 -27.14 -15.18
N ASP A 473 -9.70 -27.17 -15.07
CA ASP A 473 -10.56 -28.34 -15.27
C ASP A 473 -10.90 -28.63 -16.75
N LYS A 474 -10.54 -27.70 -17.64
CA LYS A 474 -10.75 -27.80 -19.09
C LYS A 474 -9.44 -27.96 -19.85
N PRO A 475 -9.44 -28.56 -21.06
CA PRO A 475 -8.25 -28.63 -21.90
C PRO A 475 -7.80 -27.24 -22.37
N ASP A 476 -6.51 -27.07 -22.62
CA ASP A 476 -5.91 -25.78 -23.03
C ASP A 476 -6.54 -25.24 -24.33
N SER A 477 -7.02 -26.13 -25.21
CA SER A 477 -7.76 -25.77 -26.44
C SER A 477 -9.18 -25.28 -26.22
N HIS A 478 -9.68 -25.21 -24.98
CA HIS A 478 -11.03 -24.76 -24.71
C HIS A 478 -11.17 -23.27 -25.05
N TRP A 479 -12.23 -22.91 -25.76
CA TRP A 479 -12.44 -21.57 -26.31
C TRP A 479 -12.41 -20.43 -25.30
N VAL A 480 -12.74 -20.69 -24.03
CA VAL A 480 -12.71 -19.65 -22.94
C VAL A 480 -11.32 -19.15 -22.60
N TYR A 481 -10.27 -19.86 -23.02
CA TYR A 481 -8.89 -19.48 -22.70
C TYR A 481 -8.23 -18.63 -23.77
N TYR A 482 -8.83 -18.50 -24.95
CA TYR A 482 -8.29 -17.68 -26.04
C TYR A 482 -6.82 -17.97 -26.37
N ASP A 483 -6.38 -19.23 -26.20
CA ASP A 483 -4.99 -19.67 -26.39
C ASP A 483 -3.97 -19.02 -25.45
N LEU A 484 -4.41 -18.65 -24.24
CA LEU A 484 -3.57 -17.96 -23.23
C LEU A 484 -3.10 -18.88 -22.09
N ASN A 485 -3.43 -20.19 -22.14
CA ASN A 485 -3.05 -21.18 -21.13
C ASN A 485 -2.27 -22.34 -21.75
N ASP A 486 -1.27 -22.85 -21.00
CA ASP A 486 -0.53 -24.08 -21.31
C ASP A 486 -0.36 -24.93 -20.04
N PHE A 487 -1.49 -25.45 -19.54
CA PHE A 487 -1.48 -26.33 -18.37
C PHE A 487 -1.00 -27.75 -18.70
N THR A 488 -1.00 -28.13 -19.96
CA THR A 488 -0.45 -29.42 -20.40
C THR A 488 1.02 -29.52 -20.04
N GLN A 489 1.81 -28.48 -20.29
CA GLN A 489 3.21 -28.42 -19.88
C GLN A 489 3.36 -28.50 -18.36
N LEU A 490 2.60 -27.70 -17.61
CA LEU A 490 2.60 -27.69 -16.14
C LEU A 490 2.31 -29.08 -15.55
N ARG A 491 1.34 -29.81 -16.11
CA ARG A 491 0.98 -31.17 -15.69
C ARG A 491 2.10 -32.16 -15.96
N ASN A 492 2.76 -32.07 -17.13
CA ASN A 492 3.90 -32.91 -17.49
C ASN A 492 5.14 -32.64 -16.63
N GLU A 493 5.45 -31.38 -16.30
CA GLU A 493 6.55 -31.06 -15.37
C GLU A 493 6.36 -31.75 -14.02
N GLN A 494 5.14 -31.90 -13.56
CA GLN A 494 4.82 -32.56 -12.29
C GLN A 494 4.97 -34.08 -12.35
N VAL A 495 4.94 -34.69 -13.53
CA VAL A 495 5.34 -36.12 -13.71
C VAL A 495 6.79 -36.32 -13.29
N ASP A 496 7.68 -35.44 -13.73
CA ASP A 496 9.09 -35.52 -13.38
C ASP A 496 9.35 -35.13 -11.92
N PHE A 497 8.60 -34.15 -11.41
CA PHE A 497 8.60 -33.84 -9.99
C PHE A 497 8.20 -35.05 -9.15
N LEU A 498 7.08 -35.71 -9.47
CA LEU A 498 6.59 -36.90 -8.74
C LEU A 498 7.61 -38.05 -8.79
N LYS A 499 8.23 -38.35 -9.94
CA LYS A 499 9.28 -39.39 -10.04
C LYS A 499 10.44 -39.09 -9.08
N LYS A 500 10.90 -37.82 -9.02
CA LYS A 500 11.95 -37.39 -8.09
C LYS A 500 11.48 -37.48 -6.65
N GLU A 501 10.28 -36.99 -6.35
CA GLU A 501 9.73 -36.97 -5.02
C GLU A 501 9.57 -38.36 -4.43
N LEU A 502 8.95 -39.29 -5.16
CA LEU A 502 8.73 -40.68 -4.72
C LEU A 502 10.05 -41.45 -4.52
N SER A 503 11.14 -41.03 -5.17
CA SER A 503 12.47 -41.58 -4.99
C SER A 503 13.29 -40.90 -3.89
N ALA A 504 12.85 -39.72 -3.42
CA ALA A 504 13.58 -38.92 -2.47
C ALA A 504 13.69 -39.59 -1.08
N LYS A 505 14.81 -39.33 -0.42
CA LYS A 505 15.09 -39.88 0.93
C LYS A 505 14.09 -39.39 1.95
N GLU A 506 13.69 -38.15 1.84
CA GLU A 506 12.72 -37.47 2.70
C GLU A 506 11.33 -38.15 2.59
N PHE A 507 10.88 -38.44 1.38
CA PHE A 507 9.62 -39.14 1.12
C PHE A 507 9.65 -40.56 1.69
N LYS A 508 10.74 -41.30 1.45
CA LYS A 508 10.90 -42.72 1.89
C LYS A 508 10.97 -42.85 3.42
N LYS A 509 11.60 -41.88 4.09
CA LYS A 509 11.78 -41.88 5.54
C LYS A 509 10.60 -41.35 6.33
N ALA A 510 9.69 -40.63 5.68
CA ALA A 510 8.54 -40.05 6.34
C ALA A 510 7.67 -41.14 6.98
N LYS A 511 7.16 -40.85 8.18
CA LYS A 511 6.24 -41.75 8.90
C LYS A 511 4.82 -41.66 8.32
N LYS A 512 4.41 -40.47 7.95
CA LYS A 512 3.14 -40.19 7.26
C LYS A 512 3.39 -39.39 5.97
N ARG A 513 2.53 -39.59 4.98
CA ARG A 513 2.58 -38.93 3.68
C ARG A 513 1.20 -38.44 3.30
N ILE A 514 1.06 -37.13 3.16
CA ILE A 514 -0.19 -36.47 2.82
C ILE A 514 -0.07 -35.91 1.41
N LEU A 515 -1.05 -36.22 0.56
CA LEU A 515 -1.16 -35.67 -0.77
C LEU A 515 -2.26 -34.61 -0.79
N LEU A 516 -1.96 -33.45 -1.35
CA LEU A 516 -2.89 -32.34 -1.52
C LEU A 516 -2.95 -31.93 -2.99
N HIS A 517 -4.11 -31.82 -3.54
CA HIS A 517 -4.36 -31.14 -4.82
C HIS A 517 -5.83 -30.72 -4.91
N HIS A 518 -6.11 -29.63 -5.63
CA HIS A 518 -7.44 -29.06 -5.66
C HIS A 518 -8.43 -29.97 -6.40
N ILE A 519 -8.22 -30.25 -7.70
CA ILE A 519 -9.13 -31.01 -8.53
C ILE A 519 -8.94 -32.53 -8.27
N PRO A 520 -9.96 -33.29 -7.80
CA PRO A 520 -9.78 -34.69 -7.44
C PRO A 520 -9.43 -35.59 -8.63
N LEU A 521 -8.50 -36.52 -8.42
CA LEU A 521 -8.23 -37.61 -9.36
C LEU A 521 -9.32 -38.71 -9.34
N TYR A 522 -9.92 -38.90 -8.17
CA TYR A 522 -10.98 -39.87 -7.91
C TYR A 522 -12.22 -39.14 -7.36
N GLY A 523 -13.42 -39.56 -7.72
CA GLY A 523 -14.67 -38.95 -7.26
C GLY A 523 -15.06 -37.66 -7.98
N ASN A 524 -14.56 -37.44 -9.18
CA ASN A 524 -14.89 -36.30 -10.04
C ASN A 524 -15.40 -36.73 -11.44
N ASP A 525 -16.16 -37.82 -11.50
CA ASP A 525 -16.76 -38.35 -12.73
C ASP A 525 -15.77 -38.46 -13.91
N GLY A 526 -14.51 -38.78 -13.65
CA GLY A 526 -13.46 -38.89 -14.66
C GLY A 526 -12.97 -37.57 -15.26
N LYS A 527 -13.34 -36.43 -14.71
CA LYS A 527 -13.07 -35.10 -15.25
C LYS A 527 -11.71 -34.49 -14.80
N ASN A 528 -10.73 -35.27 -14.40
CA ASN A 528 -9.41 -34.77 -14.07
C ASN A 528 -8.42 -35.04 -15.19
N LEU A 529 -7.89 -33.99 -15.82
CA LEU A 529 -6.92 -34.06 -16.91
C LEU A 529 -5.53 -34.57 -16.48
N CYS A 530 -5.27 -34.65 -15.18
CA CYS A 530 -4.03 -35.22 -14.64
C CYS A 530 -4.11 -36.74 -14.42
N ALA A 531 -5.29 -37.34 -14.51
CA ALA A 531 -5.50 -38.75 -14.14
C ALA A 531 -4.60 -39.70 -14.94
N GLU A 532 -4.54 -39.54 -16.27
CA GLU A 532 -3.69 -40.38 -17.13
C GLU A 532 -2.20 -40.22 -16.84
N LEU A 533 -1.75 -39.02 -16.44
CA LEU A 533 -0.36 -38.71 -16.20
C LEU A 533 0.11 -39.18 -14.81
N TRP A 534 -0.70 -38.97 -13.78
CA TRP A 534 -0.27 -39.11 -12.39
C TRP A 534 -0.70 -40.43 -11.74
N THR A 535 -1.84 -41.03 -12.12
CA THR A 535 -2.41 -42.21 -11.44
C THR A 535 -1.41 -43.36 -11.35
N LYS A 536 -0.74 -43.72 -12.47
CA LYS A 536 0.28 -44.78 -12.50
C LYS A 536 1.45 -44.57 -11.54
N LEU A 537 1.84 -43.34 -11.31
CA LEU A 537 2.91 -42.99 -10.36
C LEU A 537 2.38 -43.09 -8.92
N LEU A 538 1.16 -42.63 -8.69
CA LEU A 538 0.53 -42.58 -7.37
C LEU A 538 0.08 -43.98 -6.90
N GLU A 539 -0.25 -44.91 -7.81
CA GLU A 539 -0.60 -46.32 -7.51
C GLU A 539 0.41 -47.03 -6.61
N LYS A 540 1.69 -46.75 -6.82
CA LYS A 540 2.81 -47.36 -6.08
C LYS A 540 3.29 -46.50 -4.92
N ALA A 541 2.71 -45.33 -4.73
CA ALA A 541 3.13 -44.39 -3.71
C ALA A 541 2.39 -44.65 -2.37
N PRO A 542 3.10 -44.85 -1.27
CA PRO A 542 2.49 -45.14 0.03
C PRO A 542 1.96 -43.88 0.71
N PHE A 543 1.06 -43.14 0.02
CA PHE A 543 0.34 -42.05 0.68
C PHE A 543 -0.65 -42.59 1.70
N ASP A 544 -0.72 -41.95 2.86
CA ASP A 544 -1.66 -42.31 3.91
C ASP A 544 -3.05 -41.73 3.65
N ILE A 545 -3.11 -40.54 2.99
CA ILE A 545 -4.37 -39.87 2.63
C ILE A 545 -4.15 -38.84 1.51
N CYS A 546 -5.23 -38.59 0.74
CA CYS A 546 -5.30 -37.49 -0.23
C CYS A 546 -6.45 -36.54 0.14
N LEU A 547 -6.20 -35.24 0.13
CA LEU A 547 -7.18 -34.19 0.41
C LEU A 547 -7.41 -33.35 -0.85
N ASN A 548 -8.65 -33.27 -1.27
CA ASN A 548 -9.11 -32.59 -2.46
C ASN A 548 -10.24 -31.60 -2.18
N ALA A 549 -10.72 -30.95 -3.25
CA ALA A 549 -11.68 -29.86 -3.25
C ALA A 549 -12.52 -29.84 -4.53
N HIS A 550 -12.82 -28.65 -5.09
CA HIS A 550 -13.33 -28.41 -6.44
C HIS A 550 -14.80 -28.82 -6.73
N THR A 551 -15.23 -29.96 -6.26
CA THR A 551 -16.59 -30.46 -6.61
C THR A 551 -17.70 -29.73 -5.85
N HIS A 552 -17.37 -28.95 -4.83
CA HIS A 552 -18.27 -28.29 -3.89
C HIS A 552 -19.19 -29.24 -3.13
N LYS A 553 -18.88 -30.56 -3.15
CA LYS A 553 -19.64 -31.59 -2.46
C LYS A 553 -18.69 -32.39 -1.59
N TYR A 554 -18.94 -32.41 -0.29
CA TYR A 554 -18.20 -33.25 0.60
C TYR A 554 -18.37 -34.73 0.21
N ALA A 555 -17.23 -35.45 0.14
CA ALA A 555 -17.21 -36.90 -0.04
C ALA A 555 -16.01 -37.52 0.66
N TYR A 556 -16.16 -38.76 1.11
CA TYR A 556 -15.10 -39.60 1.60
C TYR A 556 -15.11 -40.93 0.86
N HIS A 557 -13.97 -41.29 0.31
CA HIS A 557 -13.79 -42.55 -0.41
C HIS A 557 -12.69 -43.36 0.28
N PRO A 558 -13.05 -44.44 0.97
CA PRO A 558 -12.07 -45.38 1.52
C PRO A 558 -11.17 -45.96 0.43
N LYS A 559 -9.98 -46.39 0.84
CA LYS A 559 -9.03 -47.03 -0.10
C LYS A 559 -9.73 -48.18 -0.85
N GLY A 560 -9.62 -48.15 -2.20
CA GLY A 560 -10.13 -49.17 -3.12
C GLY A 560 -11.55 -48.94 -3.63
N GLU A 561 -12.36 -48.05 -3.03
CA GLU A 561 -13.77 -47.82 -3.42
C GLU A 561 -13.91 -47.37 -4.90
N LEU A 562 -13.06 -46.45 -5.32
CA LEU A 562 -13.02 -45.93 -6.69
C LEU A 562 -11.77 -46.38 -7.48
N GLY A 563 -11.12 -47.46 -7.05
CA GLY A 563 -9.81 -47.84 -7.55
C GLY A 563 -8.66 -47.00 -6.99
N ASN A 564 -8.93 -46.14 -6.01
CA ASN A 564 -7.97 -45.29 -5.32
C ASN A 564 -7.04 -46.12 -4.42
N HIS A 565 -5.74 -45.80 -4.42
CA HIS A 565 -4.74 -46.57 -3.69
C HIS A 565 -4.54 -46.11 -2.23
N PHE A 566 -5.17 -45.02 -1.85
CA PHE A 566 -5.20 -44.40 -0.52
C PHE A 566 -6.58 -43.78 -0.28
N PRO A 567 -6.98 -43.51 0.97
CA PRO A 567 -8.22 -42.80 1.26
C PRO A 567 -8.23 -41.39 0.64
N VAL A 568 -9.39 -40.97 0.12
CA VAL A 568 -9.59 -39.65 -0.51
C VAL A 568 -10.70 -38.90 0.21
N ILE A 569 -10.43 -37.67 0.61
CA ILE A 569 -11.42 -36.74 1.14
C ILE A 569 -11.55 -35.57 0.17
N ILE A 570 -12.79 -35.29 -0.23
CA ILE A 570 -13.14 -34.12 -1.04
C ILE A 570 -13.89 -33.15 -0.12
N GLY A 571 -13.39 -31.92 0.01
CA GLY A 571 -14.03 -30.88 0.80
C GLY A 571 -15.30 -30.34 0.16
N GLY A 572 -16.16 -29.76 0.98
CA GLY A 572 -17.37 -29.07 0.52
C GLY A 572 -17.07 -27.70 -0.05
N GLY A 573 -18.06 -27.05 -0.65
CA GLY A 573 -17.91 -25.76 -1.31
C GLY A 573 -18.26 -24.56 -0.41
N TYR A 574 -18.47 -23.42 -1.05
CA TYR A 574 -18.66 -22.13 -0.37
C TYR A 574 -20.06 -21.89 0.23
N LYS A 575 -21.06 -22.67 -0.19
CA LYS A 575 -22.43 -22.51 0.34
C LYS A 575 -22.48 -23.00 1.78
N MET A 576 -23.06 -22.20 2.67
CA MET A 576 -23.09 -22.45 4.12
C MET A 576 -23.54 -23.88 4.49
N GLU A 577 -24.49 -24.45 3.72
CA GLU A 577 -25.05 -25.78 3.98
C GLU A 577 -24.08 -26.91 3.63
N GLY A 578 -23.16 -26.67 2.68
CA GLY A 578 -22.23 -27.68 2.17
C GLY A 578 -20.77 -27.43 2.54
N ALA A 579 -20.47 -26.27 3.15
CA ALA A 579 -19.10 -25.89 3.46
C ALA A 579 -18.49 -26.75 4.54
N THR A 580 -17.19 -27.05 4.39
CA THR A 580 -16.44 -27.88 5.33
C THR A 580 -15.09 -27.31 5.68
N VAL A 581 -14.57 -27.69 6.85
CA VAL A 581 -13.18 -27.52 7.26
C VAL A 581 -12.63 -28.87 7.70
N MET A 582 -11.39 -29.16 7.28
CA MET A 582 -10.70 -30.40 7.65
C MET A 582 -9.68 -30.11 8.74
N ILE A 583 -9.60 -30.98 9.74
CA ILE A 583 -8.66 -30.91 10.86
C ILE A 583 -7.79 -32.16 10.82
N LEU A 584 -6.50 -31.99 10.65
CA LEU A 584 -5.51 -33.07 10.63
C LEU A 584 -4.75 -33.05 11.96
N GLU A 585 -4.86 -34.12 12.72
CA GLU A 585 -4.17 -34.26 13.99
C GLU A 585 -3.21 -35.46 13.93
N LYS A 586 -1.94 -35.15 13.73
CA LYS A 586 -0.88 -36.15 13.78
C LYS A 586 -0.36 -36.31 15.21
N ARG A 587 -0.30 -37.54 15.73
CA ARG A 587 0.24 -37.89 17.04
C ARG A 587 1.04 -39.18 16.90
N LYS A 588 2.35 -39.12 17.00
CA LYS A 588 3.25 -40.25 16.78
C LYS A 588 2.99 -40.93 15.43
N GLU A 589 2.55 -42.20 15.42
CA GLU A 589 2.28 -42.98 14.20
C GLU A 589 0.84 -42.79 13.67
N GLU A 590 -0.03 -42.10 14.41
CA GLU A 590 -1.42 -41.92 14.03
C GLU A 590 -1.67 -40.57 13.36
N LEU A 591 -2.44 -40.57 12.29
CA LEU A 591 -2.99 -39.39 11.66
C LEU A 591 -4.51 -39.47 11.70
N ARG A 592 -5.13 -38.70 12.60
CA ARG A 592 -6.57 -38.52 12.66
C ARG A 592 -7.00 -37.40 11.78
N VAL A 593 -8.06 -37.62 11.02
CA VAL A 593 -8.65 -36.58 10.15
C VAL A 593 -10.13 -36.43 10.51
N ARG A 594 -10.51 -35.20 10.85
CA ARG A 594 -11.89 -34.83 11.11
C ARG A 594 -12.36 -33.83 10.06
N VAL A 595 -13.61 -33.97 9.65
CA VAL A 595 -14.26 -32.99 8.76
C VAL A 595 -15.48 -32.45 9.48
N LEU A 596 -15.51 -31.12 9.64
CA LEU A 596 -16.65 -30.43 10.24
C LEU A 596 -17.36 -29.60 9.18
N ASN A 597 -18.68 -29.48 9.27
CA ASN A 597 -19.44 -28.51 8.50
C ASN A 597 -19.52 -27.15 9.19
N ALA A 598 -20.11 -26.15 8.54
CA ALA A 598 -20.23 -24.80 9.07
C ALA A 598 -21.10 -24.68 10.35
N LYS A 599 -21.87 -25.72 10.70
CA LYS A 599 -22.66 -25.80 11.94
C LYS A 599 -21.90 -26.48 13.10
N GLY A 600 -20.72 -27.04 12.82
CA GLY A 600 -19.91 -27.78 13.78
C GLY A 600 -20.25 -29.27 13.90
N GLU A 601 -21.08 -29.80 12.99
CA GLU A 601 -21.39 -31.22 12.93
C GLU A 601 -20.20 -31.98 12.34
N THR A 602 -19.79 -33.07 12.96
CA THR A 602 -18.73 -33.95 12.46
C THR A 602 -19.26 -34.84 11.35
N LEU A 603 -18.75 -34.62 10.14
CA LEU A 603 -19.09 -35.43 8.95
C LEU A 603 -18.19 -36.68 8.82
N LEU A 604 -16.96 -36.57 9.29
CA LEU A 604 -15.96 -37.64 9.28
C LEU A 604 -15.06 -37.52 10.49
N ASP A 605 -14.69 -38.68 11.02
CA ASP A 605 -13.66 -38.84 12.07
C ASP A 605 -12.99 -40.20 11.87
N ILE A 606 -11.80 -40.17 11.26
CA ILE A 606 -11.03 -41.39 10.94
C ILE A 606 -9.58 -41.27 11.39
N THR A 607 -8.94 -42.41 11.58
CA THR A 607 -7.48 -42.52 11.79
C THR A 607 -6.88 -43.35 10.64
N VAL A 608 -5.81 -42.85 10.04
CA VAL A 608 -5.10 -43.47 8.92
C VAL A 608 -3.64 -43.71 9.27
#